data_da291093b6425ee3c00c22727c82bcfe
#
_entry.id   da291093b6425ee3c00c22727c82bcfe
#
_cell.length_a   1.000
_cell.length_b   1.000
_cell.length_c   1.000
_cell.angle_alpha   90.00
_cell.angle_beta   90.00
_cell.angle_gamma   90.00
#
_symmetry.space_group_name_H-M   'P 1'
#
loop_
_entity.id
_entity.type
_entity.pdbx_description
1 polymer ?
#
loop_
_entity_poly.entity_id
_entity_poly.type
_entity_poly.pdbx_seq_one_letter_code
_entity_poly.pdbx_strand_id
1 'polypeptide(L)'
;MIAPAPITLEGSGVRLEPLTLAHHDGVAAAAADGRLWELWFTSVANPEDTRGYIAEAVEGQRAGHMLPWAVRELATGSIVGSTRYHDISPQVDRLEIGYTWYAATWQRSHVNTACKLLLLTHAFETLGCRVVGFRTDNFNFASQRAIEALGARKDGVIRHHQARRDGTVRDSVMYSILAGEWPEVQRHLATRLARHADETH
;
A
#
# COMPACT_ATOMS: atom_id res chain seq x y z
N MET A 1 -11.25 2.14 -19.75
CA MET A 1 -10.31 1.08 -19.30
C MET A 1 -9.09 1.74 -18.69
N ILE A 2 -8.76 1.40 -17.46
CA ILE A 2 -7.57 1.92 -16.77
C ILE A 2 -6.28 1.34 -17.36
N ALA A 3 -5.21 2.15 -17.38
CA ALA A 3 -3.89 1.75 -17.88
C ALA A 3 -2.79 2.30 -16.95
N PRO A 4 -2.61 1.72 -15.75
CA PRO A 4 -1.56 2.17 -14.83
C PRO A 4 -0.17 2.00 -15.44
N ALA A 5 0.66 3.05 -15.32
CA ALA A 5 2.05 3.05 -15.77
C ALA A 5 2.96 3.55 -14.65
N PRO A 6 4.26 3.20 -14.66
CA PRO A 6 5.21 3.70 -13.68
C PRO A 6 5.22 5.23 -13.63
N ILE A 7 4.97 5.77 -12.45
CA ILE A 7 4.90 7.22 -12.19
C ILE A 7 5.41 7.50 -10.77
N THR A 8 6.06 8.63 -10.59
CA THR A 8 6.37 9.18 -9.28
C THR A 8 5.20 10.00 -8.78
N LEU A 9 4.75 9.74 -7.55
CA LEU A 9 3.72 10.53 -6.87
C LEU A 9 4.34 11.19 -5.65
N GLU A 10 4.05 12.49 -5.44
CA GLU A 10 4.66 13.24 -4.35
C GLU A 10 3.64 14.18 -3.69
N GLY A 11 3.69 14.26 -2.38
CA GLY A 11 2.87 15.18 -1.58
C GLY A 11 2.90 14.83 -0.10
N SER A 12 2.53 15.79 0.74
CA SER A 12 2.38 15.61 2.19
C SER A 12 3.59 14.93 2.85
N GLY A 13 4.81 15.34 2.46
CA GLY A 13 6.06 14.86 3.07
C GLY A 13 6.55 13.49 2.59
N VAL A 14 5.88 12.87 1.61
CA VAL A 14 6.29 11.57 1.05
C VAL A 14 6.41 11.59 -0.47
N ARG A 15 7.25 10.70 -0.99
CA ARG A 15 7.36 10.41 -2.42
C ARG A 15 7.26 8.91 -2.63
N LEU A 16 6.40 8.52 -3.56
CA LEU A 16 6.26 7.17 -4.06
C LEU A 16 7.08 7.06 -5.35
N GLU A 17 8.21 6.36 -5.30
CA GLU A 17 9.12 6.17 -6.44
C GLU A 17 8.88 4.79 -7.06
N PRO A 18 8.75 4.67 -8.40
CA PRO A 18 8.65 3.35 -9.03
C PRO A 18 9.76 2.42 -8.52
N LEU A 19 9.38 1.27 -7.99
CA LEU A 19 10.31 0.36 -7.32
C LEU A 19 11.29 -0.26 -8.31
N THR A 20 12.57 -0.17 -8.00
CA THR A 20 13.66 -0.76 -8.77
C THR A 20 14.70 -1.38 -7.85
N LEU A 21 15.65 -2.15 -8.40
CA LEU A 21 16.77 -2.70 -7.63
C LEU A 21 17.68 -1.64 -6.99
N ALA A 22 17.66 -0.39 -7.48
CA ALA A 22 18.39 0.71 -6.85
C ALA A 22 17.87 1.06 -5.44
N HIS A 23 16.64 0.65 -5.10
CA HIS A 23 16.05 0.84 -3.78
C HIS A 23 16.42 -0.26 -2.77
N HIS A 24 17.23 -1.27 -3.19
CA HIS A 24 17.53 -2.47 -2.39
C HIS A 24 17.92 -2.14 -0.95
N ASP A 25 18.97 -1.35 -0.75
CA ASP A 25 19.53 -1.08 0.57
C ASP A 25 18.55 -0.31 1.47
N GLY A 26 17.82 0.65 0.89
CA GLY A 26 16.78 1.40 1.61
C GLY A 26 15.59 0.52 2.01
N VAL A 27 15.13 -0.36 1.12
CA VAL A 27 14.03 -1.30 1.40
C VAL A 27 14.45 -2.33 2.45
N ALA A 28 15.68 -2.86 2.37
CA ALA A 28 16.24 -3.78 3.36
C ALA A 28 16.34 -3.12 4.75
N ALA A 29 16.86 -1.89 4.82
CA ALA A 29 16.95 -1.13 6.06
C ALA A 29 15.57 -0.85 6.67
N ALA A 30 14.60 -0.44 5.86
CA ALA A 30 13.22 -0.21 6.31
C ALA A 30 12.55 -1.51 6.80
N ALA A 31 12.78 -2.64 6.14
CA ALA A 31 12.26 -3.93 6.55
C ALA A 31 12.89 -4.40 7.89
N ALA A 32 14.18 -4.11 8.10
CA ALA A 32 14.89 -4.47 9.34
C ALA A 32 14.34 -3.73 10.57
N ASP A 33 13.77 -2.54 10.39
CA ASP A 33 13.17 -1.76 11.47
C ASP A 33 11.82 -2.37 11.91
N GLY A 34 11.82 -3.03 13.07
CA GLY A 34 10.65 -3.63 13.71
C GLY A 34 10.39 -5.09 13.36
N ARG A 35 11.28 -5.77 12.62
CA ARG A 35 11.23 -7.22 12.33
C ARG A 35 9.87 -7.67 11.79
N LEU A 36 9.25 -6.86 10.92
CA LEU A 36 7.89 -7.08 10.41
C LEU A 36 7.73 -8.40 9.64
N TRP A 37 8.83 -8.92 9.08
CA TRP A 37 8.84 -10.20 8.37
C TRP A 37 8.58 -11.42 9.26
N GLU A 38 8.70 -11.29 10.58
CA GLU A 38 8.40 -12.37 11.53
C GLU A 38 6.91 -12.56 11.77
N LEU A 39 6.09 -11.58 11.41
CA LEU A 39 4.65 -11.70 11.51
C LEU A 39 4.13 -12.67 10.44
N TRP A 40 3.63 -13.82 10.87
CA TRP A 40 3.21 -14.93 10.03
C TRP A 40 2.10 -14.58 9.01
N PHE A 41 1.34 -13.50 9.25
CA PHE A 41 0.26 -13.02 8.40
C PHE A 41 0.67 -11.88 7.45
N THR A 42 1.96 -11.52 7.35
CA THR A 42 2.43 -10.44 6.47
C THR A 42 3.23 -10.97 5.28
N SER A 43 3.39 -10.10 4.27
CA SER A 43 4.23 -10.35 3.09
C SER A 43 5.47 -9.47 3.05
N VAL A 44 5.89 -8.89 4.19
CA VAL A 44 7.12 -8.08 4.28
C VAL A 44 8.32 -8.99 4.02
N ALA A 45 9.24 -8.56 3.16
CA ALA A 45 10.46 -9.31 2.88
C ALA A 45 11.35 -9.43 4.12
N ASN A 46 11.99 -10.59 4.29
CA ASN A 46 13.18 -10.66 5.13
C ASN A 46 14.26 -9.74 4.51
N PRO A 47 14.99 -8.93 5.29
CA PRO A 47 16.07 -8.10 4.78
C PRO A 47 17.07 -8.84 3.87
N GLU A 48 17.35 -10.11 4.18
CA GLU A 48 18.25 -10.98 3.39
C GLU A 48 17.67 -11.35 2.01
N ASP A 49 16.33 -11.35 1.85
CA ASP A 49 15.63 -11.68 0.59
C ASP A 49 15.03 -10.45 -0.11
N THR A 50 15.49 -9.26 0.24
CA THR A 50 15.00 -8.00 -0.34
C THR A 50 15.15 -7.96 -1.86
N ARG A 51 16.23 -8.54 -2.41
CA ARG A 51 16.45 -8.62 -3.85
C ARG A 51 15.35 -9.43 -4.55
N GLY A 52 15.00 -10.59 -4.00
CA GLY A 52 13.92 -11.44 -4.52
C GLY A 52 12.57 -10.74 -4.45
N TYR A 53 12.27 -10.09 -3.32
CA TYR A 53 11.05 -9.29 -3.14
C TYR A 53 10.89 -8.19 -4.18
N ILE A 54 11.97 -7.44 -4.50
CA ILE A 54 11.95 -6.40 -5.52
C ILE A 54 11.82 -7.01 -6.92
N ALA A 55 12.56 -8.09 -7.20
CA ALA A 55 12.52 -8.75 -8.50
C ALA A 55 11.11 -9.27 -8.84
N GLU A 56 10.43 -9.91 -7.88
CA GLU A 56 9.04 -10.36 -8.02
C GLU A 56 8.09 -9.19 -8.33
N ALA A 57 8.24 -8.09 -7.61
CA ALA A 57 7.41 -6.90 -7.83
C ALA A 57 7.62 -6.27 -9.22
N VAL A 58 8.87 -6.19 -9.67
CA VAL A 58 9.22 -5.65 -11.02
C VAL A 58 8.73 -6.60 -12.11
N GLU A 59 8.79 -7.91 -11.91
CA GLU A 59 8.24 -8.88 -12.86
C GLU A 59 6.72 -8.77 -12.94
N GLY A 60 6.02 -8.63 -11.81
CA GLY A 60 4.58 -8.37 -11.80
C GLY A 60 4.21 -7.07 -12.53
N GLN A 61 5.07 -6.05 -12.49
CA GLN A 61 4.89 -4.83 -13.28
C GLN A 61 5.04 -5.10 -14.78
N ARG A 62 6.05 -5.87 -15.19
CA ARG A 62 6.24 -6.24 -16.60
C ARG A 62 5.07 -7.06 -17.14
N ALA A 63 4.53 -7.94 -16.32
CA ALA A 63 3.35 -8.74 -16.63
C ALA A 63 2.03 -7.94 -16.63
N GLY A 64 2.06 -6.66 -16.23
CA GLY A 64 0.91 -5.74 -16.28
C GLY A 64 -0.14 -5.92 -15.18
N HIS A 65 0.10 -6.76 -14.18
CA HIS A 65 -0.86 -6.99 -13.10
C HIS A 65 -0.47 -6.30 -11.77
N MET A 66 0.67 -5.60 -11.75
CA MET A 66 1.20 -4.93 -10.56
C MET A 66 1.89 -3.62 -10.92
N LEU A 67 1.86 -2.64 -10.00
CA LEU A 67 2.64 -1.41 -10.10
C LEU A 67 3.21 -1.08 -8.70
N PRO A 68 4.50 -1.37 -8.47
CA PRO A 68 5.11 -1.24 -7.15
C PRO A 68 5.83 0.10 -6.96
N TRP A 69 5.84 0.61 -5.71
CA TRP A 69 6.59 1.78 -5.28
C TRP A 69 7.44 1.51 -4.04
N ALA A 70 8.61 2.13 -4.00
CA ALA A 70 9.31 2.44 -2.78
C ALA A 70 8.73 3.76 -2.21
N VAL A 71 8.57 3.81 -0.89
CA VAL A 71 8.08 5.00 -0.18
C VAL A 71 9.26 5.72 0.43
N ARG A 72 9.51 6.95 -0.02
CA ARG A 72 10.52 7.84 0.55
C ARG A 72 9.86 8.89 1.44
N GLU A 73 10.38 9.07 2.66
CA GLU A 73 10.05 10.19 3.51
C GLU A 73 10.98 11.36 3.17
N LEU A 74 10.40 12.55 2.88
CA LEU A 74 11.15 13.63 2.25
C LEU A 74 12.06 14.42 3.20
N ALA A 75 11.73 14.53 4.48
CA ALA A 75 12.54 15.28 5.42
C ALA A 75 13.87 14.57 5.75
N THR A 76 13.83 13.23 5.83
CA THR A 76 15.02 12.42 6.08
C THR A 76 15.69 11.91 4.80
N GLY A 77 14.97 11.89 3.69
CA GLY A 77 15.40 11.29 2.44
C GLY A 77 15.42 9.75 2.47
N SER A 78 14.95 9.12 3.53
CA SER A 78 15.02 7.67 3.73
C SER A 78 13.89 6.92 3.03
N ILE A 79 14.17 5.71 2.54
CA ILE A 79 13.12 4.76 2.17
C ILE A 79 12.54 4.18 3.45
N VAL A 80 11.22 4.29 3.60
CA VAL A 80 10.51 3.94 4.84
C VAL A 80 9.50 2.81 4.68
N GLY A 81 9.35 2.28 3.46
CA GLY A 81 8.42 1.19 3.19
C GLY A 81 8.18 0.95 1.71
N SER A 82 7.15 0.17 1.43
CA SER A 82 6.71 -0.15 0.08
C SER A 82 5.18 -0.28 0.02
N THR A 83 4.63 -0.06 -1.17
CA THR A 83 3.21 -0.26 -1.47
C THR A 83 3.05 -0.57 -2.96
N ARG A 84 1.91 -1.17 -3.36
CA ARG A 84 1.67 -1.54 -4.76
C ARG A 84 0.20 -1.33 -5.15
N TYR A 85 -0.05 -1.01 -6.43
CA TYR A 85 -1.26 -1.49 -7.08
C TYR A 85 -1.06 -2.93 -7.49
N HIS A 86 -2.09 -3.73 -7.38
CA HIS A 86 -2.13 -5.13 -7.83
C HIS A 86 -3.55 -5.52 -8.20
N ASP A 87 -3.73 -6.72 -8.72
CA ASP A 87 -5.02 -7.19 -9.23
C ASP A 87 -5.69 -6.15 -10.13
N ILE A 88 -4.87 -5.58 -11.03
CA ILE A 88 -5.29 -4.55 -11.98
C ILE A 88 -6.24 -5.21 -13.00
N SER A 89 -7.49 -4.76 -13.02
CA SER A 89 -8.57 -5.31 -13.85
C SER A 89 -9.16 -4.21 -14.73
N PRO A 90 -8.55 -3.94 -15.91
CA PRO A 90 -8.96 -2.84 -16.78
C PRO A 90 -10.39 -2.94 -17.29
N GLN A 91 -10.91 -4.17 -17.44
CA GLN A 91 -12.26 -4.41 -18.00
C GLN A 91 -13.38 -3.87 -17.11
N VAL A 92 -13.11 -3.73 -15.82
CA VAL A 92 -14.09 -3.23 -14.83
C VAL A 92 -13.58 -1.98 -14.10
N ASP A 93 -12.50 -1.35 -14.61
CA ASP A 93 -11.87 -0.15 -14.06
C ASP A 93 -11.60 -0.29 -12.55
N ARG A 94 -11.01 -1.44 -12.16
CA ARG A 94 -10.71 -1.80 -10.78
C ARG A 94 -9.23 -2.12 -10.60
N LEU A 95 -8.69 -1.76 -9.46
CA LEU A 95 -7.41 -2.24 -8.95
C LEU A 95 -7.47 -2.39 -7.42
N GLU A 96 -6.46 -3.02 -6.84
CA GLU A 96 -6.30 -3.06 -5.38
C GLU A 96 -5.02 -2.36 -4.95
N ILE A 97 -5.05 -1.72 -3.77
CA ILE A 97 -3.86 -1.21 -3.09
C ILE A 97 -3.46 -2.22 -2.01
N GLY A 98 -2.26 -2.76 -2.12
CA GLY A 98 -1.80 -3.77 -1.18
C GLY A 98 -0.27 -3.83 -1.07
N TYR A 99 0.22 -4.93 -0.48
CA TYR A 99 1.64 -5.11 -0.16
C TYR A 99 2.22 -3.91 0.59
N THR A 100 1.38 -3.21 1.35
CA THR A 100 1.75 -1.99 2.07
C THR A 100 2.35 -2.33 3.41
N TRP A 101 3.55 -1.83 3.64
CA TRP A 101 4.22 -1.90 4.93
C TRP A 101 5.16 -0.70 5.11
N TYR A 102 5.41 -0.34 6.34
CA TYR A 102 6.31 0.73 6.73
C TYR A 102 7.20 0.27 7.87
N ALA A 103 8.45 0.73 7.91
CA ALA A 103 9.36 0.58 9.02
C ALA A 103 8.67 0.95 10.35
N ALA A 104 9.00 0.23 11.43
CA ALA A 104 8.29 0.39 12.71
C ALA A 104 8.29 1.83 13.23
N THR A 105 9.40 2.53 13.07
CA THR A 105 9.54 3.95 13.42
C THR A 105 8.54 4.85 12.70
N TRP A 106 8.10 4.49 11.49
CA TRP A 106 7.17 5.26 10.68
C TRP A 106 5.71 4.80 10.75
N GLN A 107 5.45 3.76 11.52
CA GLN A 107 4.07 3.35 11.79
C GLN A 107 3.35 4.37 12.67
N ARG A 108 2.04 4.53 12.46
CA ARG A 108 1.18 5.52 13.18
C ARG A 108 1.62 6.98 12.99
N SER A 109 2.40 7.25 11.92
CA SER A 109 2.74 8.60 11.46
C SER A 109 1.83 9.04 10.31
N HIS A 110 2.11 10.21 9.73
CA HIS A 110 1.43 10.74 8.54
C HIS A 110 1.65 9.87 7.28
N VAL A 111 2.73 9.10 7.22
CA VAL A 111 3.21 8.42 6.00
C VAL A 111 2.14 7.55 5.35
N ASN A 112 1.45 6.70 6.12
CA ASN A 112 0.41 5.83 5.53
C ASN A 112 -0.75 6.65 4.95
N THR A 113 -1.21 7.69 5.66
CA THR A 113 -2.32 8.55 5.21
C THR A 113 -1.91 9.32 3.95
N ALA A 114 -0.69 9.88 3.91
CA ALA A 114 -0.16 10.59 2.76
C ALA A 114 -0.03 9.68 1.53
N CYS A 115 0.57 8.50 1.68
CA CYS A 115 0.68 7.52 0.60
C CYS A 115 -0.71 7.11 0.06
N LYS A 116 -1.68 6.85 0.94
CA LYS A 116 -3.03 6.46 0.52
C LYS A 116 -3.76 7.59 -0.18
N LEU A 117 -3.61 8.83 0.28
CA LEU A 117 -4.18 10.00 -0.42
C LEU A 117 -3.62 10.10 -1.85
N LEU A 118 -2.30 9.99 -2.03
CA LEU A 118 -1.66 10.05 -3.35
C LEU A 118 -2.13 8.92 -4.26
N LEU A 119 -2.13 7.67 -3.77
CA LEU A 119 -2.55 6.51 -4.56
C LEU A 119 -4.03 6.57 -4.94
N LEU A 120 -4.90 6.93 -4.00
CA LEU A 120 -6.34 7.03 -4.26
C LEU A 120 -6.66 8.18 -5.21
N THR A 121 -6.01 9.35 -5.05
CA THR A 121 -6.12 10.47 -6.01
C THR A 121 -5.72 10.01 -7.42
N HIS A 122 -4.56 9.37 -7.56
CA HIS A 122 -4.11 8.87 -8.86
C HIS A 122 -5.08 7.82 -9.44
N ALA A 123 -5.56 6.88 -8.62
CA ALA A 123 -6.49 5.84 -9.07
C ALA A 123 -7.82 6.41 -9.55
N PHE A 124 -8.45 7.30 -8.78
CA PHE A 124 -9.79 7.81 -9.11
C PHE A 124 -9.75 8.95 -10.12
N GLU A 125 -8.83 9.92 -9.97
CA GLU A 125 -8.85 11.16 -10.76
C GLU A 125 -8.01 11.06 -12.04
N THR A 126 -6.90 10.29 -12.02
CA THR A 126 -6.03 10.14 -13.19
C THR A 126 -6.36 8.91 -14.00
N LEU A 127 -6.47 7.75 -13.35
CA LEU A 127 -6.76 6.49 -14.04
C LEU A 127 -8.25 6.28 -14.32
N GLY A 128 -9.14 6.94 -13.56
CA GLY A 128 -10.58 6.80 -13.71
C GLY A 128 -11.12 5.47 -13.15
N CYS A 129 -10.50 4.92 -12.12
CA CYS A 129 -10.98 3.71 -11.46
C CYS A 129 -12.43 3.89 -10.96
N ARG A 130 -13.24 2.85 -11.11
CA ARG A 130 -14.58 2.77 -10.51
C ARG A 130 -14.54 2.25 -9.09
N VAL A 131 -13.58 1.38 -8.80
CA VAL A 131 -13.40 0.75 -7.49
C VAL A 131 -11.92 0.63 -7.19
N VAL A 132 -11.53 0.99 -5.97
CA VAL A 132 -10.22 0.65 -5.39
C VAL A 132 -10.44 -0.32 -4.24
N GLY A 133 -9.90 -1.52 -4.37
CA GLY A 133 -9.99 -2.59 -3.37
C GLY A 133 -8.81 -2.59 -2.41
N PHE A 134 -9.03 -3.24 -1.28
CA PHE A 134 -8.00 -3.60 -0.30
C PHE A 134 -8.31 -4.99 0.23
N ARG A 135 -7.27 -5.74 0.60
CA ARG A 135 -7.46 -7.01 1.30
C ARG A 135 -6.39 -7.21 2.36
N THR A 136 -6.77 -7.94 3.39
CA THR A 136 -5.84 -8.29 4.45
C THR A 136 -6.20 -9.65 5.05
N ASP A 137 -5.25 -10.22 5.80
CA ASP A 137 -5.48 -11.43 6.58
C ASP A 137 -6.52 -11.17 7.66
N ASN A 138 -7.40 -12.14 7.93
CA ASN A 138 -8.44 -12.02 8.96
C ASN A 138 -7.88 -11.88 10.38
N PHE A 139 -6.62 -12.24 10.63
CA PHE A 139 -5.94 -12.02 11.90
C PHE A 139 -5.09 -10.73 11.92
N ASN A 140 -4.93 -10.04 10.80
CA ASN A 140 -4.23 -8.76 10.76
C ASN A 140 -5.16 -7.61 11.14
N PHE A 141 -5.55 -7.55 12.41
CA PHE A 141 -6.45 -6.51 12.93
C PHE A 141 -5.87 -5.10 12.81
N ALA A 142 -4.54 -4.95 12.83
CA ALA A 142 -3.90 -3.65 12.63
C ALA A 142 -4.16 -3.14 11.22
N SER A 143 -4.01 -3.99 10.20
CA SER A 143 -4.31 -3.65 8.81
C SER A 143 -5.81 -3.38 8.61
N GLN A 144 -6.69 -4.20 9.19
CA GLN A 144 -8.15 -3.99 9.10
C GLN A 144 -8.52 -2.59 9.61
N ARG A 145 -8.08 -2.22 10.82
CA ARG A 145 -8.31 -0.88 11.38
C ARG A 145 -7.71 0.24 10.52
N ALA A 146 -6.51 0.02 9.95
CA ALA A 146 -5.88 1.01 9.09
C ALA A 146 -6.69 1.24 7.79
N ILE A 147 -7.22 0.18 7.19
CA ILE A 147 -8.05 0.24 5.98
C ILE A 147 -9.39 0.91 6.28
N GLU A 148 -10.07 0.53 7.36
CA GLU A 148 -11.33 1.13 7.79
C GLU A 148 -11.15 2.63 8.12
N ALA A 149 -10.03 3.00 8.73
CA ALA A 149 -9.70 4.39 9.05
C ALA A 149 -9.42 5.27 7.81
N LEU A 150 -9.28 4.68 6.60
CA LEU A 150 -9.25 5.43 5.35
C LEU A 150 -10.67 5.82 4.87
N GLY A 151 -11.71 5.17 5.40
CA GLY A 151 -13.08 5.27 4.92
C GLY A 151 -13.49 4.12 4.00
N ALA A 152 -12.65 3.09 3.83
CA ALA A 152 -13.01 1.90 3.06
C ALA A 152 -14.08 1.08 3.79
N ARG A 153 -15.02 0.53 3.02
CA ARG A 153 -16.08 -0.33 3.54
C ARG A 153 -15.72 -1.80 3.37
N LYS A 154 -16.11 -2.62 4.34
CA LYS A 154 -15.94 -4.06 4.28
C LYS A 154 -16.93 -4.68 3.31
N ASP A 155 -16.41 -5.34 2.27
CA ASP A 155 -17.23 -6.08 1.30
C ASP A 155 -17.59 -7.49 1.80
N GLY A 156 -16.67 -8.13 2.54
CA GLY A 156 -16.89 -9.47 3.07
C GLY A 156 -15.62 -10.20 3.45
N VAL A 157 -15.73 -11.50 3.65
CA VAL A 157 -14.61 -12.40 3.93
C VAL A 157 -14.62 -13.56 2.93
N ILE A 158 -13.52 -13.74 2.23
CA ILE A 158 -13.31 -14.93 1.39
C ILE A 158 -12.56 -15.94 2.25
N ARG A 159 -13.24 -17.07 2.55
CA ARG A 159 -12.64 -18.12 3.36
C ARG A 159 -11.72 -18.99 2.51
N HIS A 160 -10.66 -19.50 3.15
CA HIS A 160 -9.69 -20.42 2.53
C HIS A 160 -9.11 -19.85 1.21
N HIS A 161 -8.67 -18.56 1.24
CA HIS A 161 -8.45 -17.77 0.02
C HIS A 161 -7.01 -17.85 -0.52
N GLN A 162 -6.01 -17.73 0.34
CA GLN A 162 -4.61 -17.66 -0.10
C GLN A 162 -3.68 -18.37 0.88
N ALA A 163 -2.63 -18.99 0.34
CA ALA A 163 -1.55 -19.54 1.16
C ALA A 163 -0.75 -18.42 1.84
N ARG A 164 -0.37 -18.64 3.09
CA ARG A 164 0.64 -17.86 3.79
C ARG A 164 2.03 -18.45 3.54
N ARG A 165 3.07 -17.73 3.95
CA ARG A 165 4.46 -18.17 3.80
C ARG A 165 4.77 -19.48 4.54
N ASP A 166 4.10 -19.72 5.65
CA ASP A 166 4.26 -20.93 6.47
C ASP A 166 3.48 -22.16 5.93
N GLY A 167 2.83 -22.00 4.77
CA GLY A 167 2.02 -23.04 4.13
C GLY A 167 0.60 -23.15 4.66
N THR A 168 0.22 -22.42 5.72
CA THR A 168 -1.16 -22.36 6.17
C THR A 168 -2.01 -21.52 5.20
N VAL A 169 -3.33 -21.66 5.27
CA VAL A 169 -4.25 -20.92 4.41
C VAL A 169 -4.98 -19.85 5.20
N ARG A 170 -5.06 -18.64 4.66
CA ARG A 170 -5.76 -17.53 5.27
C ARG A 170 -7.16 -17.35 4.73
N ASP A 171 -8.05 -16.85 5.57
CA ASP A 171 -9.22 -16.12 5.14
C ASP A 171 -8.81 -14.68 4.86
N SER A 172 -9.35 -14.08 3.80
CA SER A 172 -9.06 -12.68 3.45
C SER A 172 -10.27 -11.81 3.68
N VAL A 173 -10.08 -10.74 4.44
CA VAL A 173 -11.08 -9.69 4.61
C VAL A 173 -10.92 -8.70 3.46
N MET A 174 -12.01 -8.49 2.72
CA MET A 174 -12.07 -7.64 1.54
C MET A 174 -12.72 -6.31 1.90
N TYR A 175 -12.17 -5.23 1.36
CA TYR A 175 -12.68 -3.86 1.51
C TYR A 175 -12.63 -3.14 0.17
N SER A 176 -13.43 -2.09 0.02
CA SER A 176 -13.37 -1.22 -1.15
C SER A 176 -13.76 0.22 -0.83
N ILE A 177 -13.34 1.11 -1.75
CA ILE A 177 -13.82 2.48 -1.89
C ILE A 177 -14.34 2.59 -3.32
N LEU A 178 -15.55 3.10 -3.50
CA LEU A 178 -16.16 3.35 -4.80
C LEU A 178 -15.86 4.79 -5.27
N ALA A 179 -15.84 5.01 -6.58
CA ALA A 179 -15.60 6.33 -7.16
C ALA A 179 -16.59 7.40 -6.63
N GLY A 180 -17.86 7.03 -6.36
CA GLY A 180 -18.84 7.95 -5.77
C GLY A 180 -18.58 8.32 -4.31
N GLU A 181 -17.78 7.55 -3.59
CA GLU A 181 -17.41 7.80 -2.19
C GLU A 181 -16.12 8.63 -2.08
N TRP A 182 -15.33 8.68 -3.17
CA TRP A 182 -14.02 9.31 -3.19
C TRP A 182 -13.99 10.77 -2.71
N PRO A 183 -14.90 11.67 -3.11
CA PRO A 183 -14.86 13.07 -2.66
C PRO A 183 -14.93 13.23 -1.13
N GLU A 184 -15.71 12.36 -0.45
CA GLU A 184 -15.82 12.38 1.01
C GLU A 184 -14.56 11.77 1.66
N VAL A 185 -14.08 10.66 1.14
CA VAL A 185 -12.84 9.99 1.59
C VAL A 185 -11.63 10.92 1.41
N GLN A 186 -11.51 11.60 0.28
CA GLN A 186 -10.44 12.57 0.02
C GLN A 186 -10.41 13.67 1.08
N ARG A 187 -11.58 14.28 1.35
CA ARG A 187 -11.71 15.32 2.39
C ARG A 187 -11.30 14.78 3.76
N HIS A 188 -11.75 13.57 4.11
CA HIS A 188 -11.40 12.92 5.36
C HIS A 188 -9.88 12.74 5.50
N LEU A 189 -9.21 12.21 4.47
CA LEU A 189 -7.76 11.98 4.48
C LEU A 189 -6.97 13.29 4.55
N ALA A 190 -7.37 14.31 3.78
CA ALA A 190 -6.76 15.64 3.83
C ALA A 190 -6.89 16.28 5.22
N THR A 191 -8.05 16.17 5.86
CA THR A 191 -8.27 16.67 7.23
C THR A 191 -7.39 15.96 8.25
N ARG A 192 -7.22 14.63 8.12
CA ARG A 192 -6.32 13.87 9.00
C ARG A 192 -4.86 14.31 8.87
N LEU A 193 -4.40 14.57 7.63
CA LEU A 193 -3.05 15.08 7.40
C LEU A 193 -2.82 16.46 7.98
N ALA A 194 -3.79 17.39 7.83
CA ALA A 194 -3.70 18.72 8.40
C ALA A 194 -3.55 18.68 9.94
N ARG A 195 -4.37 17.88 10.62
CA ARG A 195 -4.27 17.72 12.09
C ARG A 195 -2.91 17.17 12.53
N HIS A 196 -2.37 16.22 11.79
CA HIS A 196 -1.05 15.66 12.13
C HIS A 196 0.07 16.69 11.98
N ALA A 197 -0.01 17.58 11.00
CA ALA A 197 0.94 18.67 10.83
C ALA A 197 0.89 19.65 12.01
N ASP A 198 -0.31 19.98 12.51
CA ASP A 198 -0.50 20.87 13.66
C ASP A 198 0.03 20.30 14.98
N GLU A 199 -0.01 18.96 15.15
CA GLU A 199 0.48 18.26 16.36
C GLU A 199 2.01 18.16 16.41
N THR A 200 2.69 18.42 15.29
CA THR A 200 4.15 18.24 15.15
C THR A 200 4.91 19.59 15.24
N HIS A 201 4.19 20.70 15.35
CA HIS A 201 4.70 22.07 15.56
C HIS A 201 4.46 22.52 16.98
#